data_7e684019e7fd5184b58522a29900579c
#
_entry.id   7e684019e7fd5184b58522a29900579c
#
_cell.length_a   1.000
_cell.length_b   1.000
_cell.length_c   1.000
_cell.angle_alpha   90.00
_cell.angle_beta   90.00
_cell.angle_gamma   90.00
#
_symmetry.space_group_name_H-M   'P 1'
#
loop_
_entity.id
_entity.type
_entity.pdbx_description
1 polymer ?
#
loop_
_entity_poly.entity_id
_entity_poly.type
_entity_poly.pdbx_seq_one_letter_code
_entity_poly.pdbx_strand_id
1 'polypeptide(L)'
;MYIGGEFRDKKEKILIENPATQEVFAQIPQADKSDLVFCIEKAKSAQKTWQKTSFKERKQLLQGISKVILENLKNLAELETKEIGKPIKETLFVDIPLAAQCFEYYASLIENVSFPSFFNKDAFDMVEYVPFGVVGMFLPYNVPLMLFGFNAAAALAAGNAIIVKPSELGSLSLLELAKYIDELDFPEGLINIITGEGPIIGKALATSDIDMISFTGASETFKKIFESIKRPKKAICELSGINLAIVFSDVDLEEAAENIMASAFMKQGQMCINTSICLIEEGIYKQFLELLSKKMEKIKVGDPSSALTGMGPLRSKKHLEEVVNKVKNFKKKGAKIIKGGKALETKGYFFEPTIIEIPEMIYAECFNPILLVKKFNQEEIETIIAQNPTGLVLQIWSKDLKKAKALAENAQYGTVWINTFAQMDACTPFGGFKESGFGRTLGKWGLFEYLQPKHIGISFGKTQVSGWFG
;
A
#
# COMPACT_ATOMS: atom_id res chain seq x y z
N MET A 1 -21.07 -8.20 0.74
CA MET A 1 -20.06 -8.24 -0.31
C MET A 1 -20.67 -7.80 -1.63
N TYR A 2 -19.86 -7.28 -2.54
CA TYR A 2 -20.29 -6.90 -3.88
C TYR A 2 -19.58 -7.80 -4.90
N ILE A 3 -20.29 -8.71 -5.51
CA ILE A 3 -19.73 -9.69 -6.45
C ILE A 3 -20.68 -9.95 -7.62
N GLY A 4 -20.14 -10.01 -8.86
CA GLY A 4 -20.89 -10.28 -10.07
C GLY A 4 -21.92 -9.21 -10.45
N GLY A 5 -21.75 -7.96 -9.98
CA GLY A 5 -22.67 -6.84 -10.20
C GLY A 5 -23.85 -6.81 -9.21
N GLU A 6 -23.76 -7.51 -8.08
CA GLU A 6 -24.84 -7.54 -7.09
C GLU A 6 -24.33 -7.55 -5.64
N PHE A 7 -25.12 -6.93 -4.76
CA PHE A 7 -24.86 -6.98 -3.31
C PHE A 7 -25.42 -8.30 -2.75
N ARG A 8 -24.52 -9.11 -2.19
CA ARG A 8 -24.88 -10.38 -1.57
C ARG A 8 -24.68 -10.34 -0.07
N ASP A 9 -25.66 -10.87 0.65
CA ASP A 9 -25.62 -11.06 2.09
C ASP A 9 -25.49 -12.54 2.45
N LYS A 10 -25.02 -12.82 3.67
CA LYS A 10 -24.84 -14.18 4.21
C LYS A 10 -25.32 -14.24 5.66
N LYS A 11 -25.67 -15.44 6.10
CA LYS A 11 -26.03 -15.68 7.52
C LYS A 11 -24.81 -15.49 8.42
N GLU A 12 -23.66 -16.00 7.99
CA GLU A 12 -22.40 -15.82 8.72
C GLU A 12 -21.85 -14.42 8.49
N LYS A 13 -21.50 -13.75 9.60
CA LYS A 13 -21.05 -12.36 9.61
C LYS A 13 -19.73 -12.21 10.35
N ILE A 14 -18.94 -11.26 9.90
CA ILE A 14 -17.80 -10.74 10.63
C ILE A 14 -18.24 -9.42 11.29
N LEU A 15 -18.04 -9.32 12.59
CA LEU A 15 -18.37 -8.13 13.37
C LEU A 15 -17.26 -7.09 13.23
N ILE A 16 -17.66 -5.85 12.98
CA ILE A 16 -16.74 -4.71 12.83
C ILE A 16 -16.83 -3.84 14.08
N GLU A 17 -15.71 -3.75 14.76
CA GLU A 17 -15.56 -2.99 15.98
C GLU A 17 -14.90 -1.63 15.72
N ASN A 18 -15.41 -0.59 16.36
CA ASN A 18 -14.74 0.71 16.42
C ASN A 18 -13.59 0.62 17.44
N PRO A 19 -12.32 0.77 17.03
CA PRO A 19 -11.18 0.59 17.92
C PRO A 19 -11.05 1.68 19.00
N ALA A 20 -11.74 2.82 18.82
CA ALA A 20 -11.76 3.90 19.81
C ALA A 20 -12.75 3.64 20.96
N THR A 21 -13.86 2.95 20.67
CA THR A 21 -14.93 2.71 21.64
C THR A 21 -15.10 1.24 22.04
N GLN A 22 -14.47 0.31 21.29
CA GLN A 22 -14.64 -1.13 21.45
C GLN A 22 -16.09 -1.60 21.26
N GLU A 23 -16.87 -0.85 20.52
CA GLU A 23 -18.26 -1.17 20.22
C GLU A 23 -18.39 -1.74 18.82
N VAL A 24 -19.11 -2.83 18.68
CA VAL A 24 -19.50 -3.36 17.38
C VAL A 24 -20.53 -2.40 16.77
N PHE A 25 -20.21 -1.82 15.61
CA PHE A 25 -21.08 -0.84 14.96
C PHE A 25 -21.54 -1.27 13.56
N ALA A 26 -20.95 -2.30 13.01
CA ALA A 26 -21.30 -2.85 11.71
C ALA A 26 -21.00 -4.35 11.65
N GLN A 27 -21.49 -4.99 10.59
CA GLN A 27 -21.17 -6.37 10.28
C GLN A 27 -21.06 -6.53 8.75
N ILE A 28 -20.17 -7.41 8.32
CA ILE A 28 -19.98 -7.75 6.90
C ILE A 28 -20.24 -9.24 6.68
N PRO A 29 -20.71 -9.66 5.50
CA PRO A 29 -20.91 -11.07 5.19
C PRO A 29 -19.57 -11.82 5.12
N GLN A 30 -19.53 -13.04 5.65
CA GLN A 30 -18.44 -14.00 5.46
C GLN A 30 -18.73 -14.79 4.20
N ALA A 31 -17.93 -14.59 3.14
CA ALA A 31 -18.05 -15.37 1.90
C ALA A 31 -17.66 -16.85 2.12
N ASP A 32 -18.21 -17.71 1.28
CA ASP A 32 -17.83 -19.10 1.20
C ASP A 32 -17.22 -19.46 -0.18
N LYS A 33 -16.91 -20.74 -0.39
CA LYS A 33 -16.33 -21.21 -1.66
C LYS A 33 -17.27 -21.02 -2.85
N SER A 34 -18.58 -21.11 -2.65
CA SER A 34 -19.56 -20.95 -3.74
C SER A 34 -19.61 -19.51 -4.22
N ASP A 35 -19.51 -18.55 -3.30
CA ASP A 35 -19.41 -17.12 -3.64
C ASP A 35 -18.14 -16.83 -4.44
N LEU A 36 -17.02 -17.42 -4.05
CA LEU A 36 -15.76 -17.25 -4.76
C LEU A 36 -15.82 -17.84 -6.19
N VAL A 37 -16.38 -19.02 -6.36
CA VAL A 37 -16.57 -19.64 -7.71
C VAL A 37 -17.41 -18.73 -8.58
N PHE A 38 -18.57 -18.32 -8.09
CA PHE A 38 -19.45 -17.39 -8.79
C PHE A 38 -18.74 -16.07 -9.15
N CYS A 39 -18.01 -15.50 -8.21
CA CYS A 39 -17.25 -14.27 -8.40
C CYS A 39 -16.24 -14.41 -9.55
N ILE A 40 -15.48 -15.52 -9.58
CA ILE A 40 -14.46 -15.78 -10.60
C ILE A 40 -15.12 -15.97 -11.99
N GLU A 41 -16.23 -16.70 -12.08
CA GLU A 41 -16.96 -16.90 -13.33
C GLU A 41 -17.45 -15.58 -13.92
N LYS A 42 -18.05 -14.73 -13.08
CA LYS A 42 -18.49 -13.39 -13.47
C LYS A 42 -17.32 -12.49 -13.87
N ALA A 43 -16.24 -12.49 -13.10
CA ALA A 43 -15.04 -11.71 -13.42
C ALA A 43 -14.43 -12.13 -14.78
N LYS A 44 -14.34 -13.42 -15.08
CA LYS A 44 -13.85 -13.93 -16.36
C LYS A 44 -14.75 -13.54 -17.53
N SER A 45 -16.06 -13.56 -17.31
CA SER A 45 -17.02 -13.12 -18.34
C SER A 45 -16.88 -11.62 -18.63
N ALA A 46 -16.87 -10.81 -17.59
CA ALA A 46 -16.71 -9.36 -17.69
C ALA A 46 -15.38 -8.96 -18.35
N GLN A 47 -14.30 -9.64 -17.99
CA GLN A 47 -12.96 -9.37 -18.53
C GLN A 47 -12.90 -9.58 -20.06
N LYS A 48 -13.55 -10.63 -20.58
CA LYS A 48 -13.62 -10.89 -22.03
C LYS A 48 -14.27 -9.76 -22.82
N THR A 49 -15.22 -9.07 -22.21
CA THR A 49 -15.86 -7.87 -22.79
C THR A 49 -14.96 -6.66 -22.59
N TRP A 50 -14.48 -6.45 -21.35
CA TRP A 50 -13.70 -5.27 -20.99
C TRP A 50 -12.39 -5.12 -21.76
N GLN A 51 -11.66 -6.21 -21.99
CA GLN A 51 -10.41 -6.15 -22.76
C GLN A 51 -10.58 -5.64 -24.21
N LYS A 52 -11.80 -5.71 -24.75
CA LYS A 52 -12.13 -5.27 -26.11
C LYS A 52 -12.61 -3.82 -26.16
N THR A 53 -12.86 -3.18 -25.02
CA THR A 53 -13.27 -1.79 -24.96
C THR A 53 -12.16 -0.86 -25.42
N SER A 54 -12.55 0.26 -25.99
CA SER A 54 -11.66 1.33 -26.38
C SER A 54 -11.03 2.01 -25.16
N PHE A 55 -9.90 2.68 -25.35
CA PHE A 55 -9.29 3.51 -24.30
C PHE A 55 -10.25 4.60 -23.82
N LYS A 56 -11.10 5.13 -24.69
CA LYS A 56 -12.11 6.12 -24.33
C LYS A 56 -13.14 5.57 -23.34
N GLU A 57 -13.63 4.36 -23.54
CA GLU A 57 -14.59 3.71 -22.63
C GLU A 57 -13.94 3.42 -21.29
N ARG A 58 -12.69 2.92 -21.28
CA ARG A 58 -11.95 2.70 -20.02
C ARG A 58 -11.69 3.99 -19.26
N LYS A 59 -11.30 5.05 -19.97
CA LYS A 59 -11.15 6.40 -19.39
C LYS A 59 -12.43 6.88 -18.73
N GLN A 60 -13.56 6.73 -19.39
CA GLN A 60 -14.87 7.15 -18.85
C GLN A 60 -15.20 6.45 -17.53
N LEU A 61 -14.98 5.15 -17.43
CA LEU A 61 -15.16 4.42 -16.17
C LEU A 61 -14.22 4.93 -15.08
N LEU A 62 -12.93 5.06 -15.38
CA LEU A 62 -11.95 5.52 -14.40
C LEU A 62 -12.28 6.92 -13.88
N GLN A 63 -12.65 7.84 -14.76
CA GLN A 63 -13.11 9.18 -14.38
C GLN A 63 -14.42 9.15 -13.58
N GLY A 64 -15.34 8.25 -13.93
CA GLY A 64 -16.56 8.00 -13.16
C GLY A 64 -16.24 7.57 -11.73
N ILE A 65 -15.32 6.62 -11.56
CA ILE A 65 -14.89 6.17 -10.21
C ILE A 65 -14.22 7.30 -9.43
N SER A 66 -13.31 8.06 -10.06
CA SER A 66 -12.69 9.24 -9.42
C SER A 66 -13.75 10.23 -8.92
N LYS A 67 -14.72 10.53 -9.77
CA LYS A 67 -15.80 11.47 -9.47
C LYS A 67 -16.63 11.00 -8.28
N VAL A 68 -17.12 9.75 -8.28
CA VAL A 68 -17.96 9.26 -7.17
C VAL A 68 -17.20 9.16 -5.85
N ILE A 69 -15.89 8.90 -5.88
CA ILE A 69 -15.04 8.97 -4.69
C ILE A 69 -15.03 10.38 -4.11
N LEU A 70 -14.83 11.41 -4.94
CA LEU A 70 -14.77 12.80 -4.49
C LEU A 70 -16.13 13.33 -4.04
N GLU A 71 -17.20 12.99 -4.75
CA GLU A 71 -18.58 13.38 -4.39
C GLU A 71 -19.01 12.78 -3.04
N ASN A 72 -18.47 11.61 -2.67
CA ASN A 72 -18.78 10.92 -1.42
C ASN A 72 -17.62 10.96 -0.40
N LEU A 73 -16.64 11.83 -0.62
CA LEU A 73 -15.42 11.95 0.17
C LEU A 73 -15.67 11.94 1.68
N LYS A 74 -16.60 12.77 2.15
CA LYS A 74 -16.89 12.90 3.59
C LYS A 74 -17.41 11.60 4.19
N ASN A 75 -18.41 10.99 3.54
CA ASN A 75 -19.01 9.74 4.02
C ASN A 75 -17.99 8.60 4.07
N LEU A 76 -17.21 8.45 3.00
CA LEU A 76 -16.14 7.44 2.92
C LEU A 76 -15.07 7.68 4.01
N ALA A 77 -14.69 8.94 4.26
CA ALA A 77 -13.69 9.29 5.25
C ALA A 77 -14.17 9.03 6.68
N GLU A 78 -15.40 9.41 7.01
CA GLU A 78 -16.00 9.15 8.33
C GLU A 78 -16.09 7.66 8.61
N LEU A 79 -16.49 6.87 7.62
CA LEU A 79 -16.62 5.42 7.74
C LEU A 79 -15.24 4.77 7.94
N GLU A 80 -14.25 5.12 7.13
CA GLU A 80 -12.89 4.57 7.23
C GLU A 80 -12.20 5.00 8.54
N THR A 81 -12.41 6.24 8.98
CA THR A 81 -11.93 6.70 10.29
C THR A 81 -12.55 5.90 11.44
N LYS A 82 -13.85 5.68 11.39
CA LYS A 82 -14.57 4.91 12.43
C LYS A 82 -14.17 3.45 12.47
N GLU A 83 -13.95 2.83 11.29
CA GLU A 83 -13.56 1.43 11.19
C GLU A 83 -12.11 1.21 11.62
N ILE A 84 -11.18 2.09 11.23
CA ILE A 84 -9.73 1.85 11.39
C ILE A 84 -9.15 2.57 12.60
N GLY A 85 -9.77 3.69 12.99
CA GLY A 85 -9.30 4.50 14.12
C GLY A 85 -8.27 5.57 13.74
N LYS A 86 -7.95 5.76 12.47
CA LYS A 86 -7.02 6.82 12.05
C LYS A 86 -7.70 8.21 12.06
N PRO A 87 -6.98 9.30 12.36
CA PRO A 87 -7.55 10.64 12.43
C PRO A 87 -8.29 11.04 11.15
N ILE A 88 -9.48 11.62 11.29
CA ILE A 88 -10.34 12.03 10.18
C ILE A 88 -9.65 12.97 9.19
N LYS A 89 -8.73 13.83 9.65
CA LYS A 89 -7.96 14.71 8.77
C LYS A 89 -7.07 13.97 7.78
N GLU A 90 -6.58 12.79 8.16
CA GLU A 90 -5.72 11.98 7.29
C GLU A 90 -6.53 11.29 6.20
N THR A 91 -7.75 10.83 6.51
CA THR A 91 -8.65 10.25 5.51
C THR A 91 -9.20 11.31 4.56
N LEU A 92 -9.64 12.47 5.10
CA LEU A 92 -10.23 13.54 4.30
C LEU A 92 -9.25 14.23 3.37
N PHE A 93 -8.01 14.49 3.83
CA PHE A 93 -7.09 15.34 3.08
C PHE A 93 -5.97 14.58 2.38
N VAL A 94 -5.79 13.29 2.68
CA VAL A 94 -4.70 12.48 2.10
C VAL A 94 -5.23 11.22 1.41
N ASP A 95 -5.83 10.30 2.16
CA ASP A 95 -6.03 8.92 1.68
C ASP A 95 -7.06 8.84 0.54
N ILE A 96 -8.23 9.43 0.74
CA ILE A 96 -9.32 9.35 -0.23
C ILE A 96 -9.09 10.24 -1.45
N PRO A 97 -8.60 11.49 -1.30
CA PRO A 97 -8.19 12.28 -2.47
C PRO A 97 -7.12 11.61 -3.33
N LEU A 98 -6.12 10.96 -2.71
CA LEU A 98 -5.08 10.26 -3.46
C LEU A 98 -5.63 9.03 -4.20
N ALA A 99 -6.62 8.32 -3.62
CA ALA A 99 -7.32 7.24 -4.33
C ALA A 99 -8.00 7.76 -5.60
N ALA A 100 -8.75 8.85 -5.52
CA ALA A 100 -9.40 9.48 -6.67
C ALA A 100 -8.38 9.95 -7.72
N GLN A 101 -7.28 10.56 -7.28
CA GLN A 101 -6.19 11.02 -8.15
C GLN A 101 -5.57 9.88 -8.95
N CYS A 102 -5.45 8.68 -8.38
CA CYS A 102 -4.94 7.51 -9.10
C CYS A 102 -5.85 7.14 -10.28
N PHE A 103 -7.15 7.12 -10.09
CA PHE A 103 -8.10 6.85 -11.17
C PHE A 103 -8.03 7.91 -12.27
N GLU A 104 -7.94 9.20 -11.93
CA GLU A 104 -7.80 10.28 -12.90
C GLU A 104 -6.47 10.21 -13.66
N TYR A 105 -5.38 9.88 -12.96
CA TYR A 105 -4.06 9.70 -13.57
C TYR A 105 -4.08 8.60 -14.64
N TYR A 106 -4.58 7.41 -14.30
CA TYR A 106 -4.63 6.30 -15.25
C TYR A 106 -5.63 6.53 -16.38
N ALA A 107 -6.72 7.25 -16.13
CA ALA A 107 -7.65 7.70 -17.17
C ALA A 107 -6.97 8.59 -18.21
N SER A 108 -6.03 9.44 -17.77
CA SER A 108 -5.26 10.30 -18.66
C SER A 108 -4.08 9.58 -19.29
N LEU A 109 -3.44 8.67 -18.57
CA LEU A 109 -2.26 7.94 -19.06
C LEU A 109 -2.60 7.01 -20.21
N ILE A 110 -3.71 6.28 -20.13
CA ILE A 110 -4.01 5.18 -21.05
C ILE A 110 -4.13 5.63 -22.52
N GLU A 111 -4.55 6.87 -22.77
CA GLU A 111 -4.63 7.43 -24.12
C GLU A 111 -3.25 7.85 -24.67
N ASN A 112 -2.24 7.95 -23.82
CA ASN A 112 -0.91 8.46 -24.14
C ASN A 112 0.21 7.41 -24.07
N VAL A 113 -0.15 6.13 -23.91
CA VAL A 113 0.83 5.04 -23.92
C VAL A 113 1.13 4.62 -25.36
N SER A 114 2.41 4.62 -25.72
CA SER A 114 2.89 4.13 -27.01
C SER A 114 3.57 2.77 -26.86
N PHE A 115 3.38 1.92 -27.85
CA PHE A 115 3.98 0.59 -27.90
C PHE A 115 4.95 0.50 -29.09
N PRO A 116 6.10 -0.17 -28.91
CA PRO A 116 7.11 -0.22 -29.95
C PRO A 116 6.69 -1.10 -31.14
N SER A 117 7.05 -0.67 -32.33
CA SER A 117 7.00 -1.46 -33.55
C SER A 117 8.29 -1.28 -34.33
N PHE A 118 8.72 -2.31 -35.06
CA PHE A 118 9.98 -2.34 -35.77
C PHE A 118 9.76 -2.80 -37.21
N PHE A 119 10.34 -2.07 -38.18
CA PHE A 119 10.35 -2.46 -39.58
C PHE A 119 11.69 -3.05 -39.93
N ASN A 120 11.68 -4.23 -40.50
CA ASN A 120 12.77 -4.86 -41.17
C ASN A 120 12.53 -4.82 -42.69
N LYS A 121 13.55 -5.11 -43.53
CA LYS A 121 13.41 -5.10 -44.97
C LYS A 121 12.23 -5.94 -45.48
N ASP A 122 12.03 -7.13 -44.90
CA ASP A 122 11.04 -8.12 -45.32
C ASP A 122 10.08 -8.54 -44.21
N ALA A 123 10.05 -7.78 -43.10
CA ALA A 123 9.21 -8.09 -41.95
C ALA A 123 8.79 -6.85 -41.19
N PHE A 124 7.64 -6.96 -40.51
CA PHE A 124 7.14 -6.00 -39.55
C PHE A 124 6.92 -6.70 -38.23
N ASP A 125 7.56 -6.19 -37.19
CA ASP A 125 7.45 -6.68 -35.81
C ASP A 125 6.72 -5.64 -34.96
N MET A 126 5.67 -6.04 -34.27
CA MET A 126 4.95 -5.20 -33.33
C MET A 126 4.87 -5.84 -31.96
N VAL A 127 4.88 -5.02 -30.93
CA VAL A 127 4.61 -5.46 -29.55
C VAL A 127 3.23 -4.96 -29.15
N GLU A 128 2.33 -5.89 -28.92
CA GLU A 128 1.01 -5.64 -28.34
C GLU A 128 1.09 -5.89 -26.84
N TYR A 129 0.51 -4.99 -26.06
CA TYR A 129 0.37 -5.20 -24.61
C TYR A 129 -1.06 -5.62 -24.30
N VAL A 130 -1.21 -6.82 -23.74
CA VAL A 130 -2.51 -7.42 -23.43
C VAL A 130 -2.68 -7.59 -21.93
N PRO A 131 -3.92 -7.48 -21.38
CA PRO A 131 -4.18 -7.73 -19.97
C PRO A 131 -3.87 -9.18 -19.58
N PHE A 132 -3.57 -9.41 -18.31
CA PHE A 132 -3.43 -10.77 -17.77
C PHE A 132 -4.76 -11.52 -17.75
N GLY A 133 -5.85 -10.84 -17.36
CA GLY A 133 -7.17 -11.43 -17.23
C GLY A 133 -7.87 -11.03 -15.94
N VAL A 134 -8.03 -11.95 -15.01
CA VAL A 134 -8.62 -11.71 -13.68
C VAL A 134 -7.53 -11.54 -12.64
N VAL A 135 -7.53 -10.38 -11.97
CA VAL A 135 -6.56 -10.02 -10.92
C VAL A 135 -7.20 -10.20 -9.54
N GLY A 136 -6.64 -11.07 -8.72
CA GLY A 136 -6.96 -11.13 -7.29
C GLY A 136 -6.13 -10.10 -6.51
N MET A 137 -6.81 -9.13 -5.88
CA MET A 137 -6.18 -8.07 -5.10
C MET A 137 -6.39 -8.29 -3.61
N PHE A 138 -5.31 -8.32 -2.87
CA PHE A 138 -5.30 -8.47 -1.41
C PHE A 138 -4.90 -7.14 -0.79
N LEU A 139 -5.83 -6.51 -0.07
CA LEU A 139 -5.61 -5.19 0.52
C LEU A 139 -5.59 -5.27 2.05
N PRO A 140 -4.62 -4.63 2.72
CA PRO A 140 -4.57 -4.53 4.17
C PRO A 140 -5.59 -3.53 4.70
N TYR A 141 -5.67 -3.40 6.03
CA TYR A 141 -6.68 -2.58 6.69
C TYR A 141 -6.34 -1.09 6.83
N ASN A 142 -5.06 -0.74 6.76
CA ASN A 142 -4.61 0.59 7.23
C ASN A 142 -5.04 1.78 6.36
N VAL A 143 -5.09 1.60 5.03
CA VAL A 143 -5.50 2.62 4.05
C VAL A 143 -6.23 1.99 2.84
N PRO A 144 -7.36 1.31 3.06
CA PRO A 144 -7.98 0.42 2.07
C PRO A 144 -8.38 1.16 0.78
N LEU A 145 -9.02 2.33 0.86
CA LEU A 145 -9.43 3.08 -0.33
C LEU A 145 -8.22 3.62 -1.10
N MET A 146 -7.20 4.10 -0.42
CA MET A 146 -5.97 4.56 -1.07
C MET A 146 -5.30 3.44 -1.85
N LEU A 147 -5.14 2.26 -1.22
CA LEU A 147 -4.53 1.10 -1.87
C LEU A 147 -5.41 0.49 -2.96
N PHE A 148 -6.73 0.60 -2.84
CA PHE A 148 -7.65 0.31 -3.93
C PHE A 148 -7.33 1.21 -5.14
N GLY A 149 -7.23 2.51 -4.96
CA GLY A 149 -6.84 3.44 -6.00
C GLY A 149 -5.49 3.09 -6.65
N PHE A 150 -4.48 2.77 -5.84
CA PHE A 150 -3.13 2.41 -6.32
C PHE A 150 -3.13 1.22 -7.28
N ASN A 151 -3.95 0.21 -7.00
CA ASN A 151 -3.92 -1.07 -7.70
C ASN A 151 -5.06 -1.22 -8.71
N ALA A 152 -6.30 -0.91 -8.32
CA ALA A 152 -7.47 -1.12 -9.16
C ALA A 152 -7.49 -0.20 -10.38
N ALA A 153 -7.06 1.07 -10.23
CA ALA A 153 -7.05 2.01 -11.34
C ALA A 153 -6.14 1.53 -12.49
N ALA A 154 -4.93 1.06 -12.17
CA ALA A 154 -4.01 0.50 -13.15
C ALA A 154 -4.52 -0.78 -13.79
N ALA A 155 -5.08 -1.70 -13.00
CA ALA A 155 -5.59 -2.98 -13.49
C ALA A 155 -6.78 -2.81 -14.43
N LEU A 156 -7.73 -1.94 -14.09
CA LEU A 156 -8.90 -1.62 -14.93
C LEU A 156 -8.48 -0.89 -16.21
N ALA A 157 -7.57 0.08 -16.10
CA ALA A 157 -6.98 0.76 -17.26
C ALA A 157 -6.33 -0.23 -18.24
N ALA A 158 -5.59 -1.19 -17.72
CA ALA A 158 -4.96 -2.25 -18.52
C ALA A 158 -5.93 -3.22 -19.20
N GLY A 159 -7.22 -3.25 -18.78
CA GLY A 159 -8.25 -4.14 -19.36
C GLY A 159 -8.47 -5.43 -18.58
N ASN A 160 -8.00 -5.52 -17.33
CA ASN A 160 -8.26 -6.65 -16.44
C ASN A 160 -9.59 -6.47 -15.70
N ALA A 161 -10.17 -7.60 -15.25
CA ALA A 161 -11.18 -7.61 -14.20
C ALA A 161 -10.52 -7.81 -12.84
N ILE A 162 -11.13 -7.31 -11.78
CA ILE A 162 -10.56 -7.36 -10.43
C ILE A 162 -11.48 -8.08 -9.44
N ILE A 163 -10.87 -8.86 -8.55
CA ILE A 163 -11.49 -9.44 -7.36
C ILE A 163 -10.71 -8.92 -6.16
N VAL A 164 -11.26 -7.95 -5.47
CA VAL A 164 -10.66 -7.32 -4.31
C VAL A 164 -11.06 -8.08 -3.06
N LYS A 165 -10.08 -8.57 -2.33
CA LYS A 165 -10.25 -9.13 -0.99
C LYS A 165 -9.65 -8.17 0.02
N PRO A 166 -10.43 -7.24 0.60
CA PRO A 166 -9.94 -6.38 1.67
C PRO A 166 -9.68 -7.19 2.93
N SER A 167 -8.87 -6.63 3.84
CA SER A 167 -8.79 -7.15 5.21
C SER A 167 -10.17 -7.08 5.87
N GLU A 168 -10.52 -8.08 6.65
CA GLU A 168 -11.72 -8.07 7.50
C GLU A 168 -11.73 -6.94 8.52
N LEU A 169 -10.57 -6.32 8.76
CA LEU A 169 -10.39 -5.18 9.65
C LEU A 169 -10.54 -3.81 8.96
N GLY A 170 -10.79 -3.76 7.63
CA GLY A 170 -10.85 -2.53 6.86
C GLY A 170 -11.55 -2.76 5.51
N SER A 171 -12.85 -3.07 5.53
CA SER A 171 -13.63 -3.41 4.34
C SER A 171 -14.81 -2.48 4.10
N LEU A 172 -15.27 -1.76 5.13
CA LEU A 172 -16.54 -1.01 5.05
C LEU A 172 -16.48 0.12 4.04
N SER A 173 -15.39 0.87 3.99
CA SER A 173 -15.24 1.97 3.04
C SER A 173 -15.25 1.49 1.58
N LEU A 174 -14.70 0.31 1.30
CA LEU A 174 -14.75 -0.32 -0.03
C LEU A 174 -16.15 -0.82 -0.38
N LEU A 175 -16.87 -1.41 0.58
CA LEU A 175 -18.24 -1.84 0.37
C LEU A 175 -19.20 -0.65 0.19
N GLU A 176 -18.94 0.46 0.86
CA GLU A 176 -19.68 1.70 0.67
C GLU A 176 -19.40 2.30 -0.71
N LEU A 177 -18.11 2.36 -1.11
CA LEU A 177 -17.73 2.80 -2.45
C LEU A 177 -18.39 1.95 -3.54
N ALA A 178 -18.53 0.64 -3.32
CA ALA A 178 -19.19 -0.25 -4.29
C ALA A 178 -20.62 0.20 -4.61
N LYS A 179 -21.36 0.78 -3.66
CA LYS A 179 -22.73 1.29 -3.90
C LYS A 179 -22.73 2.44 -4.91
N TYR A 180 -21.74 3.31 -4.86
CA TYR A 180 -21.62 4.43 -5.79
C TYR A 180 -21.05 4.00 -7.15
N ILE A 181 -20.15 3.01 -7.16
CA ILE A 181 -19.61 2.45 -8.39
C ILE A 181 -20.68 1.66 -9.15
N ASP A 182 -21.59 0.97 -8.46
CA ASP A 182 -22.68 0.17 -9.06
C ASP A 182 -23.63 0.98 -9.94
N GLU A 183 -23.68 2.31 -9.72
CA GLU A 183 -24.44 3.24 -10.56
C GLU A 183 -23.74 3.61 -11.89
N LEU A 184 -22.50 3.19 -12.09
CA LEU A 184 -21.73 3.46 -13.29
C LEU A 184 -21.95 2.36 -14.35
N ASP A 185 -21.82 2.75 -15.63
CA ASP A 185 -21.97 1.82 -16.75
C ASP A 185 -20.67 1.03 -17.02
N PHE A 186 -20.67 -0.26 -16.63
CA PHE A 186 -19.57 -1.20 -16.91
C PHE A 186 -20.09 -2.66 -16.82
N PRO A 187 -19.33 -3.64 -17.37
CA PRO A 187 -19.76 -5.04 -17.34
C PRO A 187 -19.92 -5.58 -15.91
N GLU A 188 -21.05 -6.22 -15.62
CA GLU A 188 -21.28 -6.91 -14.34
C GLU A 188 -20.16 -7.90 -14.02
N GLY A 189 -19.58 -7.80 -12.82
CA GLY A 189 -18.46 -8.64 -12.41
C GLY A 189 -17.08 -8.13 -12.84
N LEU A 190 -16.96 -6.95 -13.46
CA LEU A 190 -15.67 -6.33 -13.74
C LEU A 190 -14.96 -5.94 -12.45
N ILE A 191 -15.68 -5.39 -11.50
CA ILE A 191 -15.23 -5.03 -10.17
C ILE A 191 -15.96 -5.89 -9.15
N ASN A 192 -15.20 -6.59 -8.30
CA ASN A 192 -15.76 -7.44 -7.26
C ASN A 192 -15.06 -7.15 -5.94
N ILE A 193 -15.82 -7.11 -4.84
CA ILE A 193 -15.31 -6.97 -3.47
C ILE A 193 -15.85 -8.14 -2.66
N ILE A 194 -14.99 -9.14 -2.43
CA ILE A 194 -15.31 -10.35 -1.68
C ILE A 194 -14.79 -10.23 -0.24
N THR A 195 -15.70 -10.30 0.72
CA THR A 195 -15.38 -10.19 2.14
C THR A 195 -15.21 -11.57 2.77
N GLY A 196 -14.33 -11.66 3.77
CA GLY A 196 -14.08 -12.91 4.47
C GLY A 196 -12.71 -12.93 5.13
N GLU A 197 -12.51 -13.86 6.06
CA GLU A 197 -11.25 -14.04 6.75
C GLU A 197 -10.10 -14.41 5.81
N GLY A 198 -8.92 -13.84 6.05
CA GLY A 198 -7.72 -14.08 5.27
C GLY A 198 -7.37 -15.56 5.09
N PRO A 199 -7.31 -16.38 6.16
CA PRO A 199 -7.00 -17.81 6.08
C PRO A 199 -8.00 -18.63 5.27
N ILE A 200 -9.24 -18.19 5.14
CA ILE A 200 -10.32 -18.90 4.44
C ILE A 200 -10.42 -18.40 2.99
N ILE A 201 -10.94 -17.20 2.79
CA ILE A 201 -11.22 -16.65 1.45
C ILE A 201 -9.94 -16.14 0.78
N GLY A 202 -9.01 -15.55 1.53
CA GLY A 202 -7.73 -15.09 0.96
C GLY A 202 -6.93 -16.26 0.38
N LYS A 203 -6.78 -17.36 1.12
CA LYS A 203 -6.10 -18.57 0.63
C LYS A 203 -6.85 -19.19 -0.56
N ALA A 204 -8.19 -19.26 -0.48
CA ALA A 204 -9.00 -19.81 -1.57
C ALA A 204 -8.86 -18.98 -2.85
N LEU A 205 -8.89 -17.64 -2.77
CA LEU A 205 -8.68 -16.74 -3.90
C LEU A 205 -7.29 -16.91 -4.51
N ALA A 206 -6.24 -16.94 -3.69
CA ALA A 206 -4.87 -17.10 -4.18
C ALA A 206 -4.64 -18.41 -4.95
N THR A 207 -5.29 -19.50 -4.50
CA THR A 207 -5.17 -20.83 -5.12
C THR A 207 -6.18 -21.09 -6.24
N SER A 208 -7.13 -20.18 -6.45
CA SER A 208 -8.19 -20.31 -7.47
C SER A 208 -7.68 -20.04 -8.89
N ASP A 209 -8.57 -20.12 -9.86
CA ASP A 209 -8.29 -19.91 -11.28
C ASP A 209 -8.36 -18.43 -11.69
N ILE A 210 -7.57 -17.60 -11.00
CA ILE A 210 -7.25 -16.21 -11.36
C ILE A 210 -5.89 -16.15 -12.08
N ASP A 211 -5.63 -15.09 -12.83
CA ASP A 211 -4.47 -14.99 -13.71
C ASP A 211 -3.30 -14.24 -13.08
N MET A 212 -3.59 -13.32 -12.15
CA MET A 212 -2.59 -12.50 -11.49
C MET A 212 -2.94 -12.26 -10.02
N ILE A 213 -1.91 -12.09 -9.19
CA ILE A 213 -2.03 -11.67 -7.79
C ILE A 213 -1.40 -10.29 -7.61
N SER A 214 -2.17 -9.37 -7.02
CA SER A 214 -1.69 -8.10 -6.49
C SER A 214 -1.86 -8.13 -4.97
N PHE A 215 -0.76 -8.12 -4.24
CA PHE A 215 -0.77 -8.26 -2.79
C PHE A 215 -0.12 -7.06 -2.12
N THR A 216 -0.82 -6.47 -1.17
CA THR A 216 -0.25 -5.50 -0.22
C THR A 216 -0.51 -6.00 1.20
N GLY A 217 0.54 -6.11 2.01
CA GLY A 217 0.39 -6.59 3.39
C GLY A 217 1.69 -7.08 4.03
N ALA A 218 1.55 -7.85 5.11
CA ALA A 218 2.68 -8.37 5.85
C ALA A 218 3.44 -9.47 5.06
N SER A 219 4.77 -9.46 5.13
CA SER A 219 5.67 -10.41 4.46
C SER A 219 5.34 -11.86 4.81
N GLU A 220 5.05 -12.16 6.06
CA GLU A 220 4.65 -13.50 6.50
C GLU A 220 3.35 -13.99 5.86
N THR A 221 2.40 -13.09 5.62
CA THR A 221 1.13 -13.43 4.95
C THR A 221 1.38 -13.71 3.48
N PHE A 222 2.17 -12.86 2.81
CA PHE A 222 2.54 -13.08 1.41
C PHE A 222 3.25 -14.41 1.21
N LYS A 223 4.21 -14.74 2.06
CA LYS A 223 4.95 -16.01 2.01
C LYS A 223 4.01 -17.21 2.06
N LYS A 224 3.06 -17.23 3.00
CA LYS A 224 2.05 -18.30 3.11
C LYS A 224 1.15 -18.40 1.87
N ILE A 225 0.75 -17.25 1.30
CA ILE A 225 -0.03 -17.18 0.07
C ILE A 225 0.80 -17.74 -1.10
N PHE A 226 2.03 -17.26 -1.26
CA PHE A 226 2.91 -17.64 -2.37
C PHE A 226 3.25 -19.11 -2.36
N GLU A 227 3.55 -19.68 -1.19
CA GLU A 227 3.80 -21.13 -1.01
C GLU A 227 2.56 -22.00 -1.35
N SER A 228 1.36 -21.44 -1.28
CA SER A 228 0.11 -22.16 -1.59
C SER A 228 -0.21 -22.22 -3.09
N ILE A 229 0.46 -21.43 -3.93
CA ILE A 229 0.20 -21.32 -5.37
C ILE A 229 0.73 -22.57 -6.08
N LYS A 230 -0.17 -23.29 -6.76
CA LYS A 230 0.18 -24.56 -7.44
C LYS A 230 0.57 -24.40 -8.91
N ARG A 231 0.21 -23.29 -9.54
CA ARG A 231 0.52 -23.01 -10.95
C ARG A 231 1.19 -21.63 -11.07
N PRO A 232 2.08 -21.42 -12.05
CA PRO A 232 2.66 -20.11 -12.29
C PRO A 232 1.60 -19.04 -12.48
N LYS A 233 1.73 -17.93 -11.74
CA LYS A 233 0.92 -16.73 -11.88
C LYS A 233 1.83 -15.51 -11.78
N LYS A 234 1.53 -14.46 -12.55
CA LYS A 234 2.15 -13.17 -12.30
C LYS A 234 1.76 -12.72 -10.89
N ALA A 235 2.71 -12.21 -10.16
CA ALA A 235 2.45 -11.56 -8.87
C ALA A 235 3.20 -10.23 -8.80
N ILE A 236 2.60 -9.27 -8.13
CA ILE A 236 3.27 -8.09 -7.58
C ILE A 236 2.99 -8.07 -6.08
N CYS A 237 3.95 -7.67 -5.30
CA CYS A 237 3.77 -7.57 -3.86
C CYS A 237 4.43 -6.33 -3.29
N GLU A 238 3.65 -5.59 -2.52
CA GLU A 238 4.03 -4.46 -1.71
C GLU A 238 4.01 -4.90 -0.25
N LEU A 239 5.19 -5.07 0.30
CA LEU A 239 5.36 -5.50 1.68
C LEU A 239 5.85 -4.35 2.52
N SER A 240 5.77 -4.48 3.83
CA SER A 240 6.27 -3.45 4.74
C SER A 240 7.80 -3.41 4.78
N GLY A 241 8.34 -2.39 5.44
CA GLY A 241 9.77 -2.17 5.51
C GLY A 241 10.25 -1.66 6.87
N ILE A 242 11.52 -1.93 7.14
CA ILE A 242 12.26 -1.28 8.22
C ILE A 242 12.81 0.03 7.66
N ASN A 243 11.95 1.04 7.58
CA ASN A 243 12.34 2.29 6.95
C ASN A 243 13.26 3.11 7.86
N LEU A 244 14.29 3.69 7.26
CA LEU A 244 15.27 4.50 7.95
C LEU A 244 15.06 5.99 7.64
N ALA A 245 15.27 6.84 8.63
CA ALA A 245 15.50 8.28 8.46
C ALA A 245 16.89 8.61 8.95
N ILE A 246 17.70 9.26 8.11
CA ILE A 246 19.09 9.64 8.42
C ILE A 246 19.15 11.16 8.55
N VAL A 247 19.60 11.65 9.70
CA VAL A 247 19.65 13.07 10.01
C VAL A 247 21.10 13.49 10.22
N PHE A 248 21.63 14.25 9.25
CA PHE A 248 22.97 14.84 9.34
C PHE A 248 22.98 16.16 10.12
N SER A 249 24.13 16.56 10.61
CA SER A 249 24.30 17.75 11.47
C SER A 249 24.08 19.09 10.76
N ASP A 250 24.13 19.11 9.44
CA ASP A 250 23.99 20.29 8.58
C ASP A 250 22.54 20.67 8.23
N VAL A 251 21.56 19.89 8.71
CA VAL A 251 20.13 20.05 8.35
C VAL A 251 19.44 21.17 9.16
N ASP A 252 18.28 21.63 8.69
CA ASP A 252 17.33 22.34 9.55
C ASP A 252 16.67 21.35 10.51
N LEU A 253 17.02 21.45 11.80
CA LEU A 253 16.58 20.49 12.81
C LEU A 253 15.07 20.55 13.07
N GLU A 254 14.46 21.75 12.99
CA GLU A 254 13.02 21.92 13.22
C GLU A 254 12.20 21.26 12.12
N GLU A 255 12.56 21.50 10.86
CA GLU A 255 11.91 20.91 9.69
C GLU A 255 12.09 19.39 9.66
N ALA A 256 13.32 18.90 9.86
CA ALA A 256 13.60 17.46 9.93
C ALA A 256 12.79 16.78 11.03
N ALA A 257 12.75 17.37 12.24
CA ALA A 257 12.02 16.81 13.37
C ALA A 257 10.49 16.77 13.11
N GLU A 258 9.90 17.77 12.46
CA GLU A 258 8.48 17.76 12.11
C GLU A 258 8.13 16.62 11.16
N ASN A 259 8.92 16.46 10.10
CA ASN A 259 8.70 15.41 9.12
C ASN A 259 8.95 14.00 9.70
N ILE A 260 9.97 13.83 10.57
CA ILE A 260 10.22 12.56 11.24
C ILE A 260 9.09 12.22 12.22
N MET A 261 8.56 13.20 12.95
CA MET A 261 7.40 12.99 13.82
C MET A 261 6.15 12.58 13.00
N ALA A 262 5.91 13.24 11.87
CA ALA A 262 4.84 12.86 10.95
C ALA A 262 5.06 11.43 10.42
N SER A 263 6.26 11.12 9.94
CA SER A 263 6.56 9.81 9.37
C SER A 263 6.50 8.66 10.39
N ALA A 264 6.72 8.93 11.67
CA ALA A 264 6.68 7.92 12.72
C ALA A 264 5.27 7.71 13.31
N PHE A 265 4.43 8.76 13.36
CA PHE A 265 3.21 8.73 14.18
C PHE A 265 1.90 8.97 13.43
N MET A 266 1.92 9.47 12.18
CA MET A 266 0.71 9.51 11.34
C MET A 266 0.12 8.11 11.23
N LYS A 267 -1.23 8.03 11.22
CA LYS A 267 -1.96 6.75 11.20
C LYS A 267 -1.52 5.77 12.29
N GLN A 268 -1.12 6.29 13.46
CA GLN A 268 -0.59 5.51 14.59
C GLN A 268 0.67 4.69 14.23
N GLY A 269 1.47 5.17 13.27
CA GLY A 269 2.59 4.42 12.71
C GLY A 269 2.19 3.17 11.91
N GLN A 270 0.90 2.99 11.62
CA GLN A 270 0.36 1.85 10.85
C GLN A 270 0.45 2.10 9.34
N MET A 271 1.63 2.47 8.85
CA MET A 271 1.92 2.68 7.44
C MET A 271 3.13 1.87 6.99
N CYS A 272 3.09 1.37 5.76
CA CYS A 272 4.26 0.69 5.16
C CYS A 272 5.48 1.62 5.03
N ILE A 273 5.24 2.94 4.87
CA ILE A 273 6.28 3.99 4.75
C ILE A 273 6.69 4.61 6.09
N ASN A 274 6.15 4.12 7.21
CA ASN A 274 6.46 4.61 8.54
C ASN A 274 7.98 4.51 8.84
N THR A 275 8.57 5.58 9.39
CA THR A 275 9.94 5.55 9.89
C THR A 275 10.05 4.65 11.12
N SER A 276 10.67 3.50 10.96
CA SER A 276 10.95 2.59 12.08
C SER A 276 12.15 3.01 12.89
N ILE A 277 13.21 3.53 12.22
CA ILE A 277 14.48 3.88 12.85
C ILE A 277 14.95 5.25 12.35
N CYS A 278 15.18 6.16 13.29
CA CYS A 278 15.84 7.44 13.03
C CYS A 278 17.30 7.38 13.47
N LEU A 279 18.19 7.49 12.51
CA LEU A 279 19.63 7.59 12.70
C LEU A 279 20.02 9.06 12.79
N ILE A 280 20.62 9.45 13.89
CA ILE A 280 20.97 10.85 14.19
C ILE A 280 22.48 10.98 14.30
N GLU A 281 23.09 11.88 13.53
CA GLU A 281 24.53 12.09 13.58
C GLU A 281 24.97 12.50 14.99
N GLU A 282 26.08 11.94 15.46
CA GLU A 282 26.51 12.04 16.85
C GLU A 282 26.59 13.49 17.37
N GLY A 283 27.09 14.43 16.54
CA GLY A 283 27.24 15.83 16.89
C GLY A 283 25.97 16.58 17.29
N ILE A 284 24.82 16.14 16.78
CA ILE A 284 23.50 16.75 17.04
C ILE A 284 22.59 15.84 17.88
N TYR A 285 23.03 14.65 18.26
CA TYR A 285 22.18 13.61 18.83
C TYR A 285 21.31 14.08 20.00
N LYS A 286 21.94 14.68 21.01
CA LYS A 286 21.23 15.14 22.20
C LYS A 286 20.20 16.23 21.89
N GLN A 287 20.62 17.24 21.12
CA GLN A 287 19.78 18.38 20.74
C GLN A 287 18.56 17.90 19.94
N PHE A 288 18.78 17.00 18.96
CA PHE A 288 17.71 16.52 18.11
C PHE A 288 16.74 15.59 18.86
N LEU A 289 17.25 14.75 19.77
CA LEU A 289 16.42 13.89 20.62
C LEU A 289 15.54 14.69 21.58
N GLU A 290 16.05 15.76 22.16
CA GLU A 290 15.27 16.70 22.98
C GLU A 290 14.17 17.37 22.14
N LEU A 291 14.49 17.79 20.93
CA LEU A 291 13.55 18.40 20.01
C LEU A 291 12.42 17.43 19.61
N LEU A 292 12.74 16.18 19.23
CA LEU A 292 11.75 15.13 18.96
C LEU A 292 10.85 14.90 20.17
N SER A 293 11.42 14.80 21.37
CA SER A 293 10.69 14.59 22.61
C SER A 293 9.70 15.73 22.89
N LYS A 294 10.11 16.99 22.66
CA LYS A 294 9.27 18.18 22.82
C LYS A 294 8.15 18.23 21.77
N LYS A 295 8.44 17.90 20.52
CA LYS A 295 7.41 17.86 19.45
C LYS A 295 6.40 16.75 19.72
N MET A 296 6.83 15.60 20.23
CA MET A 296 5.93 14.49 20.58
C MET A 296 4.88 14.87 21.65
N GLU A 297 5.17 15.78 22.56
CA GLU A 297 4.20 16.30 23.55
C GLU A 297 2.99 16.99 22.93
N LYS A 298 3.13 17.49 21.70
CA LYS A 298 2.05 18.16 20.96
C LYS A 298 1.10 17.17 20.28
N ILE A 299 1.43 15.88 20.21
CA ILE A 299 0.57 14.86 19.61
C ILE A 299 -0.58 14.57 20.55
N LYS A 300 -1.77 15.02 20.18
CA LYS A 300 -3.00 14.71 20.92
C LYS A 300 -3.48 13.31 20.54
N VAL A 301 -3.42 12.38 21.48
CA VAL A 301 -3.98 11.04 21.32
C VAL A 301 -5.44 11.08 21.77
N GLY A 302 -6.36 10.58 20.96
CA GLY A 302 -7.79 10.62 21.30
C GLY A 302 -8.73 10.18 20.20
N ASP A 303 -9.99 10.62 20.31
CA ASP A 303 -11.05 10.29 19.36
C ASP A 303 -10.63 10.63 17.92
N PRO A 304 -10.57 9.63 17.01
CA PRO A 304 -10.13 9.83 15.65
C PRO A 304 -11.09 10.69 14.82
N SER A 305 -12.35 10.83 15.22
CA SER A 305 -13.34 11.69 14.54
C SER A 305 -13.12 13.19 14.79
N SER A 306 -12.35 13.54 15.81
CA SER A 306 -12.01 14.93 16.12
C SER A 306 -10.93 15.46 15.19
N ALA A 307 -11.15 16.62 14.59
CA ALA A 307 -10.16 17.32 13.75
C ALA A 307 -8.88 17.71 14.53
N LEU A 308 -8.96 17.80 15.86
CA LEU A 308 -7.83 18.13 16.73
C LEU A 308 -6.97 16.92 17.10
N THR A 309 -7.41 15.70 16.79
CA THR A 309 -6.67 14.48 17.10
C THR A 309 -5.45 14.35 16.19
N GLY A 310 -4.29 14.16 16.81
CA GLY A 310 -3.02 13.88 16.13
C GLY A 310 -2.79 12.40 15.90
N MET A 311 -3.28 11.55 16.81
CA MET A 311 -3.12 10.10 16.74
C MET A 311 -4.33 9.41 17.37
N GLY A 312 -4.92 8.47 16.65
CA GLY A 312 -6.04 7.65 17.12
C GLY A 312 -5.58 6.34 17.79
N PRO A 313 -6.50 5.38 18.00
CA PRO A 313 -6.20 4.06 18.56
C PRO A 313 -5.54 3.14 17.54
N LEU A 314 -4.84 2.10 17.99
CA LEU A 314 -4.46 0.95 17.19
C LEU A 314 -5.70 0.18 16.72
N ARG A 315 -5.60 -0.52 15.59
CA ARG A 315 -6.78 -1.13 14.96
C ARG A 315 -7.46 -2.23 15.78
N SER A 316 -6.74 -2.93 16.64
CA SER A 316 -7.31 -4.06 17.39
C SER A 316 -6.62 -4.29 18.73
N LYS A 317 -7.31 -5.01 19.63
CA LYS A 317 -6.75 -5.49 20.90
C LYS A 317 -5.47 -6.29 20.70
N LYS A 318 -5.49 -7.21 19.73
CA LYS A 318 -4.32 -8.03 19.40
C LYS A 318 -3.11 -7.16 19.04
N HIS A 319 -3.32 -6.13 18.20
CA HIS A 319 -2.23 -5.23 17.82
C HIS A 319 -1.71 -4.42 19.02
N LEU A 320 -2.59 -3.94 19.90
CA LEU A 320 -2.18 -3.28 21.14
C LEU A 320 -1.30 -4.19 22.02
N GLU A 321 -1.69 -5.45 22.19
CA GLU A 321 -0.93 -6.44 22.96
C GLU A 321 0.45 -6.71 22.30
N GLU A 322 0.51 -6.81 20.98
CA GLU A 322 1.76 -6.96 20.23
C GLU A 322 2.70 -5.76 20.43
N VAL A 323 2.17 -4.53 20.43
CA VAL A 323 2.96 -3.31 20.65
C VAL A 323 3.51 -3.26 22.09
N VAL A 324 2.68 -3.56 23.09
CA VAL A 324 3.12 -3.66 24.50
C VAL A 324 4.24 -4.70 24.66
N ASN A 325 4.10 -5.85 24.03
CA ASN A 325 5.12 -6.90 24.08
C ASN A 325 6.40 -6.49 23.34
N LYS A 326 6.29 -5.77 22.22
CA LYS A 326 7.42 -5.24 21.48
C LYS A 326 8.26 -4.28 22.33
N VAL A 327 7.62 -3.35 23.05
CA VAL A 327 8.32 -2.45 23.99
C VAL A 327 9.03 -3.24 25.09
N LYS A 328 8.39 -4.26 25.69
CA LYS A 328 9.04 -5.13 26.68
C LYS A 328 10.27 -5.84 26.09
N ASN A 329 10.18 -6.30 24.85
CA ASN A 329 11.28 -7.00 24.19
C ASN A 329 12.46 -6.04 23.89
N PHE A 330 12.20 -4.80 23.48
CA PHE A 330 13.27 -3.80 23.32
C PHE A 330 13.98 -3.51 24.66
N LYS A 331 13.22 -3.36 25.75
CA LYS A 331 13.83 -3.22 27.10
C LYS A 331 14.74 -4.37 27.48
N LYS A 332 14.33 -5.63 27.20
CA LYS A 332 15.14 -6.81 27.46
C LYS A 332 16.45 -6.84 26.66
N LYS A 333 16.47 -6.19 25.49
CA LYS A 333 17.65 -6.01 24.63
C LYS A 333 18.51 -4.79 25.00
N GLY A 334 18.26 -4.18 26.17
CA GLY A 334 19.05 -3.03 26.65
C GLY A 334 18.61 -1.66 26.10
N ALA A 335 17.50 -1.60 25.36
CA ALA A 335 17.01 -0.33 24.85
C ALA A 335 16.38 0.52 25.96
N LYS A 336 16.52 1.85 25.84
CA LYS A 336 16.01 2.83 26.80
C LYS A 336 14.78 3.53 26.23
N ILE A 337 13.66 3.49 26.96
CA ILE A 337 12.50 4.31 26.62
C ILE A 337 12.82 5.77 26.98
N ILE A 338 12.84 6.63 25.98
CA ILE A 338 13.04 8.07 26.16
C ILE A 338 11.71 8.72 26.54
N LYS A 339 10.61 8.32 25.85
CA LYS A 339 9.28 8.86 26.11
C LYS A 339 8.19 7.87 25.67
N GLY A 340 7.01 7.91 26.33
CA GLY A 340 5.89 7.04 26.03
C GLY A 340 6.10 5.60 26.53
N GLY A 341 5.60 4.62 25.78
CA GLY A 341 5.85 3.20 26.00
C GLY A 341 4.73 2.48 26.76
N LYS A 342 3.55 3.06 26.88
CA LYS A 342 2.42 2.51 27.62
C LYS A 342 1.11 2.54 26.82
N ALA A 343 0.27 1.56 27.03
CA ALA A 343 -1.14 1.65 26.68
C ALA A 343 -1.83 2.69 27.59
N LEU A 344 -2.78 3.44 27.05
CA LEU A 344 -3.56 4.39 27.84
C LEU A 344 -4.64 3.65 28.64
N GLU A 345 -4.86 4.08 29.87
CA GLU A 345 -5.90 3.56 30.75
C GLU A 345 -7.26 4.20 30.40
N THR A 346 -7.75 3.94 29.19
CA THR A 346 -9.03 4.45 28.68
C THR A 346 -9.71 3.39 27.82
N LYS A 347 -11.00 3.55 27.55
CA LYS A 347 -11.72 2.72 26.58
C LYS A 347 -11.11 2.94 25.20
N GLY A 348 -10.90 1.86 24.44
CA GLY A 348 -10.23 1.87 23.14
C GLY A 348 -8.81 1.31 23.17
N TYR A 349 -8.22 1.11 22.00
CA TYR A 349 -6.89 0.49 21.85
C TYR A 349 -5.79 1.53 21.72
N PHE A 350 -5.79 2.51 22.62
CA PHE A 350 -4.85 3.63 22.57
C PHE A 350 -3.49 3.27 23.16
N PHE A 351 -2.45 3.75 22.49
CA PHE A 351 -1.07 3.61 22.91
C PHE A 351 -0.34 4.96 22.79
N GLU A 352 0.56 5.25 23.71
CA GLU A 352 1.35 6.48 23.68
C GLU A 352 2.28 6.49 22.45
N PRO A 353 2.44 7.64 21.74
CA PRO A 353 3.58 7.80 20.83
C PRO A 353 4.85 7.55 21.62
N THR A 354 5.80 6.82 21.05
CA THR A 354 6.92 6.28 21.84
C THR A 354 8.25 6.45 21.12
N ILE A 355 9.26 6.99 21.82
CA ILE A 355 10.65 7.05 21.35
C ILE A 355 11.50 6.10 22.21
N ILE A 356 12.23 5.22 21.54
CA ILE A 356 13.11 4.22 22.17
C ILE A 356 14.53 4.37 21.62
N GLU A 357 15.50 4.65 22.49
CA GLU A 357 16.92 4.63 22.15
C GLU A 357 17.43 3.19 22.16
N ILE A 358 18.06 2.77 21.05
CA ILE A 358 18.67 1.44 20.92
C ILE A 358 20.19 1.55 21.03
N PRO A 359 20.86 0.70 21.86
CA PRO A 359 22.30 0.75 22.05
C PRO A 359 23.08 0.26 20.82
N GLU A 360 22.54 -0.74 20.15
CA GLU A 360 23.08 -1.34 18.93
C GLU A 360 22.04 -1.33 17.82
N MET A 361 22.47 -1.53 16.56
CA MET A 361 21.54 -1.56 15.44
C MET A 361 20.61 -2.78 15.53
N ILE A 362 19.32 -2.52 15.64
CA ILE A 362 18.25 -3.52 15.67
C ILE A 362 17.33 -3.25 14.48
N TYR A 363 17.47 -4.02 13.41
CA TYR A 363 16.54 -3.94 12.28
C TYR A 363 15.19 -4.56 12.68
N ALA A 364 14.26 -3.70 13.08
CA ALA A 364 12.93 -4.11 13.50
C ALA A 364 11.88 -3.18 12.87
N GLU A 365 10.95 -3.76 12.16
CA GLU A 365 9.79 -3.03 11.66
C GLU A 365 8.94 -2.52 12.82
N CYS A 366 8.52 -1.24 12.73
CA CYS A 366 7.61 -0.61 13.68
C CYS A 366 6.31 -0.19 12.97
N PHE A 367 5.44 -1.16 12.66
CA PHE A 367 4.09 -0.87 12.14
C PHE A 367 3.14 -0.47 13.30
N ASN A 368 3.57 0.54 14.07
CA ASN A 368 2.96 0.98 15.32
C ASN A 368 3.62 2.31 15.75
N PRO A 369 3.09 3.02 16.77
CA PRO A 369 3.60 4.33 17.17
C PRO A 369 4.90 4.26 17.99
N ILE A 370 5.91 3.54 17.48
CA ILE A 370 7.25 3.45 18.06
C ILE A 370 8.28 3.95 17.06
N LEU A 371 9.07 4.93 17.46
CA LEU A 371 10.23 5.39 16.74
C LEU A 371 11.49 4.92 17.49
N LEU A 372 12.30 4.08 16.86
CA LEU A 372 13.62 3.73 17.36
C LEU A 372 14.60 4.84 16.98
N VAL A 373 15.47 5.22 17.90
CA VAL A 373 16.52 6.22 17.65
C VAL A 373 17.89 5.65 17.97
N LYS A 374 18.88 5.98 17.15
CA LYS A 374 20.27 5.60 17.35
C LYS A 374 21.20 6.71 16.84
N LYS A 375 22.26 6.99 17.58
CA LYS A 375 23.34 7.81 17.06
C LYS A 375 24.17 7.05 16.04
N PHE A 376 24.73 7.77 15.06
CA PHE A 376 25.65 7.19 14.07
C PHE A 376 26.83 8.13 13.78
N ASN A 377 27.96 7.56 13.33
CA ASN A 377 29.07 8.24 12.73
C ASN A 377 29.03 8.11 11.21
N GLN A 378 29.52 9.10 10.47
CA GLN A 378 29.39 9.13 9.01
C GLN A 378 30.00 7.90 8.33
N GLU A 379 31.06 7.31 8.89
CA GLU A 379 31.75 6.14 8.35
C GLU A 379 30.91 4.85 8.35
N GLU A 380 29.93 4.73 9.26
CA GLU A 380 29.10 3.53 9.40
C GLU A 380 27.79 3.56 8.58
N ILE A 381 27.41 4.75 8.04
CA ILE A 381 26.06 4.93 7.51
C ILE A 381 25.77 4.06 6.27
N GLU A 382 26.71 3.94 5.36
CA GLU A 382 26.55 3.10 4.17
C GLU A 382 26.39 1.63 4.54
N THR A 383 27.13 1.16 5.55
CA THR A 383 27.02 -0.20 6.06
C THR A 383 25.66 -0.45 6.70
N ILE A 384 25.15 0.49 7.48
CA ILE A 384 23.82 0.39 8.10
C ILE A 384 22.73 0.33 7.02
N ILE A 385 22.80 1.16 5.99
CA ILE A 385 21.86 1.14 4.85
C ILE A 385 21.91 -0.20 4.12
N ALA A 386 23.11 -0.71 3.82
CA ALA A 386 23.31 -1.94 3.08
C ALA A 386 22.81 -3.19 3.82
N GLN A 387 23.03 -3.24 5.13
CA GLN A 387 22.64 -4.37 5.99
C GLN A 387 21.14 -4.45 6.28
N ASN A 388 20.36 -3.41 5.98
CA ASN A 388 18.91 -3.46 6.14
C ASN A 388 18.33 -4.53 5.20
N PRO A 389 17.62 -5.55 5.71
CA PRO A 389 17.05 -6.61 4.88
C PRO A 389 15.89 -6.13 3.99
N THR A 390 15.31 -4.98 4.31
CA THR A 390 14.20 -4.38 3.59
C THR A 390 14.64 -3.15 2.80
N GLY A 391 13.80 -2.67 1.90
CA GLY A 391 14.11 -1.51 1.08
C GLY A 391 12.88 -0.83 0.50
N LEU A 392 11.95 -0.36 1.36
CA LEU A 392 10.77 0.36 0.88
C LEU A 392 11.03 1.86 0.81
N VAL A 393 11.30 2.49 1.95
CA VAL A 393 11.53 3.93 2.05
C VAL A 393 12.79 4.25 2.86
N LEU A 394 13.57 5.19 2.33
CA LEU A 394 14.70 5.83 3.00
C LEU A 394 14.50 7.33 3.02
N GLN A 395 14.67 7.99 4.16
CA GLN A 395 14.71 9.43 4.27
C GLN A 395 16.14 9.89 4.57
N ILE A 396 16.60 10.92 3.88
CA ILE A 396 17.93 11.54 4.09
C ILE A 396 17.75 13.03 4.32
N TRP A 397 18.18 13.51 5.47
CA TRP A 397 18.07 14.90 5.89
C TRP A 397 19.46 15.54 5.94
N SER A 398 19.78 16.39 4.97
CA SER A 398 21.08 17.08 4.82
C SER A 398 20.95 18.27 3.88
N LYS A 399 21.68 19.36 4.17
CA LYS A 399 21.85 20.49 3.23
C LYS A 399 22.87 20.18 2.12
N ASP A 400 23.78 19.23 2.36
CA ASP A 400 24.68 18.71 1.32
C ASP A 400 23.94 17.76 0.38
N LEU A 401 23.29 18.33 -0.62
CA LEU A 401 22.52 17.56 -1.63
C LEU A 401 23.40 16.61 -2.44
N LYS A 402 24.71 16.89 -2.58
CA LYS A 402 25.62 16.01 -3.30
C LYS A 402 25.85 14.71 -2.52
N LYS A 403 26.13 14.84 -1.21
CA LYS A 403 26.24 13.69 -0.31
C LYS A 403 24.93 12.89 -0.22
N ALA A 404 23.81 13.59 -0.01
CA ALA A 404 22.50 12.96 0.09
C ALA A 404 22.13 12.19 -1.19
N LYS A 405 22.39 12.79 -2.36
CA LYS A 405 22.14 12.14 -3.66
C LYS A 405 23.05 10.92 -3.86
N ALA A 406 24.33 10.98 -3.54
CA ALA A 406 25.23 9.85 -3.64
C ALA A 406 24.79 8.66 -2.78
N LEU A 407 24.34 8.92 -1.54
CA LEU A 407 23.75 7.88 -0.68
C LEU A 407 22.45 7.30 -1.28
N ALA A 408 21.60 8.16 -1.85
CA ALA A 408 20.34 7.73 -2.47
C ALA A 408 20.57 6.83 -3.69
N GLU A 409 21.54 7.16 -4.54
CA GLU A 409 21.88 6.39 -5.75
C GLU A 409 22.42 4.98 -5.44
N ASN A 410 23.14 4.84 -4.31
CA ASN A 410 23.71 3.57 -3.88
C ASN A 410 22.76 2.73 -3.01
N ALA A 411 21.68 3.34 -2.47
CA ALA A 411 20.77 2.67 -1.58
C ALA A 411 19.78 1.77 -2.33
N GLN A 412 19.63 0.52 -1.87
CA GLN A 412 18.63 -0.42 -2.42
C GLN A 412 17.27 -0.20 -1.76
N TYR A 413 16.60 0.91 -2.14
CA TYR A 413 15.28 1.30 -1.68
C TYR A 413 14.39 1.68 -2.88
N GLY A 414 13.11 1.36 -2.79
CA GLY A 414 12.17 1.69 -3.84
C GLY A 414 11.87 3.18 -3.94
N THR A 415 11.89 3.86 -2.79
CA THR A 415 11.71 5.31 -2.69
C THR A 415 12.77 5.89 -1.75
N VAL A 416 13.46 6.94 -2.20
CA VAL A 416 14.37 7.72 -1.35
C VAL A 416 13.91 9.18 -1.38
N TRP A 417 13.61 9.71 -0.21
CA TRP A 417 13.25 11.10 -0.02
C TRP A 417 14.42 11.89 0.58
N ILE A 418 14.77 13.01 -0.02
CA ILE A 418 15.79 13.92 0.47
C ILE A 418 15.10 15.19 0.95
N ASN A 419 15.26 15.52 2.23
CA ASN A 419 14.67 16.70 2.89
C ASN A 419 13.15 16.80 2.74
N THR A 420 12.45 15.67 2.70
CA THR A 420 10.98 15.59 2.61
C THR A 420 10.47 14.25 3.12
N PHE A 421 9.17 14.16 3.39
CA PHE A 421 8.44 12.93 3.71
C PHE A 421 7.10 12.91 2.95
N ALA A 422 6.69 11.71 2.53
CA ALA A 422 5.40 11.44 1.87
C ALA A 422 5.15 12.26 0.58
N GLN A 423 6.22 12.68 -0.09
CA GLN A 423 6.08 13.27 -1.43
C GLN A 423 5.76 12.15 -2.43
N MET A 424 4.48 11.79 -2.46
CA MET A 424 3.92 10.76 -3.34
C MET A 424 2.93 11.40 -4.31
N ASP A 425 2.98 10.94 -5.55
CA ASP A 425 2.07 11.35 -6.60
C ASP A 425 1.67 10.12 -7.42
N ALA A 426 0.47 10.12 -7.98
CA ALA A 426 -0.02 9.03 -8.82
C ALA A 426 0.88 8.75 -10.04
N CYS A 427 1.70 9.71 -10.47
CA CYS A 427 2.63 9.56 -11.60
C CYS A 427 4.01 8.98 -11.21
N THR A 428 4.36 8.86 -9.94
CA THR A 428 5.66 8.36 -9.48
C THR A 428 5.58 6.88 -9.12
N PRO A 429 6.59 6.04 -9.48
CA PRO A 429 6.54 4.62 -9.13
C PRO A 429 6.69 4.43 -7.63
N PHE A 430 5.93 3.49 -7.07
CA PHE A 430 6.05 3.09 -5.68
C PHE A 430 6.22 1.56 -5.58
N GLY A 431 7.07 1.10 -4.66
CA GLY A 431 7.31 -0.31 -4.41
C GLY A 431 8.64 -0.60 -3.76
N GLY A 432 8.78 -1.83 -3.24
CA GLY A 432 9.94 -2.24 -2.46
C GLY A 432 11.09 -2.84 -3.26
N PHE A 433 12.24 -2.85 -2.62
CA PHE A 433 13.42 -3.67 -2.93
C PHE A 433 13.58 -4.74 -1.85
N LYS A 434 14.39 -5.75 -2.08
CA LYS A 434 14.72 -6.81 -1.11
C LYS A 434 13.43 -7.46 -0.54
N GLU A 435 13.34 -7.58 0.78
CA GLU A 435 12.17 -8.19 1.46
C GLU A 435 10.93 -7.28 1.50
N SER A 436 11.03 -6.03 1.02
CA SER A 436 9.86 -5.14 0.89
C SER A 436 9.01 -5.42 -0.34
N GLY A 437 9.37 -6.39 -1.18
CA GLY A 437 8.55 -6.83 -2.28
C GLY A 437 9.15 -6.63 -3.66
N PHE A 438 8.34 -6.86 -4.68
CA PHE A 438 8.70 -6.74 -6.09
C PHE A 438 7.50 -6.29 -6.93
N GLY A 439 7.79 -5.75 -8.11
CA GLY A 439 6.83 -5.00 -8.91
C GLY A 439 6.76 -3.55 -8.49
N ARG A 440 5.90 -2.80 -9.16
CA ARG A 440 5.67 -1.38 -8.83
C ARG A 440 4.18 -1.07 -8.93
N THR A 441 3.70 -0.21 -8.05
CA THR A 441 2.44 0.48 -8.19
C THR A 441 2.69 1.93 -8.60
N LEU A 442 1.65 2.62 -9.03
CA LEU A 442 1.69 4.00 -9.46
C LEU A 442 2.56 4.26 -10.72
N GLY A 443 2.40 5.44 -11.29
CA GLY A 443 3.08 5.83 -12.52
C GLY A 443 2.78 4.89 -13.70
N LYS A 444 3.47 5.11 -14.80
CA LYS A 444 3.40 4.21 -15.96
C LYS A 444 3.89 2.78 -15.64
N TRP A 445 4.79 2.65 -14.67
CA TRP A 445 5.31 1.34 -14.23
C TRP A 445 4.20 0.47 -13.64
N GLY A 446 3.32 1.06 -12.82
CA GLY A 446 2.15 0.36 -12.28
C GLY A 446 1.21 -0.16 -13.38
N LEU A 447 1.00 0.62 -14.47
CA LEU A 447 0.21 0.15 -15.61
C LEU A 447 0.81 -1.10 -16.26
N PHE A 448 2.13 -1.07 -16.50
CA PHE A 448 2.84 -2.17 -17.16
C PHE A 448 2.90 -3.45 -16.31
N GLU A 449 2.78 -3.38 -15.00
CA GLU A 449 2.68 -4.58 -14.17
C GLU A 449 1.40 -5.39 -14.44
N TYR A 450 0.33 -4.74 -14.89
CA TYR A 450 -0.95 -5.39 -15.23
C TYR A 450 -1.11 -5.73 -16.71
N LEU A 451 -0.03 -5.60 -17.49
CA LEU A 451 0.04 -5.89 -18.91
C LEU A 451 1.16 -6.90 -19.20
N GLN A 452 0.95 -7.73 -20.20
CA GLN A 452 1.98 -8.64 -20.70
C GLN A 452 2.30 -8.33 -22.17
N PRO A 453 3.57 -8.19 -22.54
CA PRO A 453 3.97 -7.96 -23.91
C PRO A 453 3.79 -9.21 -24.74
N LYS A 454 3.19 -9.05 -25.94
CA LYS A 454 3.02 -10.09 -26.93
C LYS A 454 3.65 -9.63 -28.23
N HIS A 455 4.61 -10.38 -28.73
CA HIS A 455 5.24 -10.11 -30.02
C HIS A 455 4.40 -10.70 -31.17
N ILE A 456 4.17 -9.88 -32.20
CA ILE A 456 3.52 -10.30 -33.44
C ILE A 456 4.48 -9.95 -34.58
N GLY A 457 5.01 -10.99 -35.25
CA GLY A 457 5.87 -10.86 -36.42
C GLY A 457 5.14 -11.17 -37.72
N ILE A 458 5.21 -10.29 -38.70
CA ILE A 458 4.59 -10.45 -40.00
C ILE A 458 5.72 -10.43 -41.06
N SER A 459 5.87 -11.51 -41.83
CA SER A 459 6.83 -11.59 -42.92
C SER A 459 6.17 -11.21 -44.25
N PHE A 460 6.84 -10.39 -45.05
CA PHE A 460 6.42 -10.01 -46.40
C PHE A 460 7.26 -10.69 -47.46
N GLY A 461 8.27 -11.46 -47.08
CA GLY A 461 9.22 -12.11 -47.98
C GLY A 461 9.42 -13.60 -47.65
N LYS A 462 10.52 -14.17 -48.20
CA LYS A 462 10.91 -15.53 -47.85
C LYS A 462 11.32 -15.59 -46.37
N THR A 463 10.82 -16.62 -45.67
CA THR A 463 11.19 -16.84 -44.28
C THR A 463 12.67 -17.27 -44.17
N GLN A 464 13.33 -16.97 -43.04
CA GLN A 464 14.72 -17.34 -42.77
C GLN A 464 14.96 -18.87 -42.81
N VAL A 465 13.90 -19.66 -42.61
CA VAL A 465 13.96 -21.13 -42.60
C VAL A 465 13.54 -21.75 -43.92
N SER A 466 13.27 -20.93 -44.98
CA SER A 466 12.93 -21.45 -46.31
C SER A 466 14.11 -22.22 -46.86
N GLY A 467 13.91 -23.50 -47.15
CA GLY A 467 14.94 -24.42 -47.60
C GLY A 467 15.75 -25.10 -46.50
N TRP A 468 15.41 -24.93 -45.20
CA TRP A 468 16.10 -25.57 -44.09
C TRP A 468 16.06 -27.11 -44.14
N PHE A 469 15.03 -27.68 -44.68
CA PHE A 469 14.86 -29.13 -44.83
C PHE A 469 14.92 -29.61 -46.30
N GLY A 470 15.45 -28.80 -47.20
CA GLY A 470 15.59 -29.12 -48.63
C GLY A 470 14.52 -28.52 -49.52
#